data_c188e915814eebf00e2533e25974f5f8
#
_entry.id   c188e915814eebf00e2533e25974f5f8
#
_cell.length_a   1.000
_cell.length_b   1.000
_cell.length_c   1.000
_cell.angle_alpha   90.00
_cell.angle_beta   90.00
_cell.angle_gamma   90.00
#
_symmetry.space_group_name_H-M   'P 1'
#
loop_
_entity.id
_entity.type
_entity.pdbx_description
1 polymer ?
#
loop_
_entity_poly.entity_id
_entity_poly.type
_entity_poly.pdbx_seq_one_letter_code
_entity_poly.pdbx_strand_id
1 'polypeptide(L)'
;MNNIVLTSCGFRNEELKNKFYKIISKNELNNKKVLYITTAVDGEKDDNKDWVVKEFKTILDLGIDEYNIVEYKIGNDINIDDFDIIYMMGGNTIYLLDMIRKYNFGEVIKDFINKGKIYIGSSAGSQILGTTIELNAIYEDNFVNMTDFTALGIVDGEVVPHANKKEELINNSNREDLILLYDGDGIII
;
A
#
# COMPACT_ATOMS: atom_id res chain seq x y z
N MET A 1 16.09 6.12 -6.78
CA MET A 1 15.18 7.29 -6.71
C MET A 1 14.18 6.96 -5.60
N ASN A 2 14.04 7.80 -4.58
CA ASN A 2 13.16 7.48 -3.43
C ASN A 2 11.70 7.78 -3.81
N ASN A 3 11.07 6.87 -4.53
CA ASN A 3 9.70 7.06 -5.03
C ASN A 3 8.72 5.98 -4.56
N ILE A 4 9.15 5.15 -3.60
CA ILE A 4 8.29 4.16 -2.96
C ILE A 4 8.12 4.56 -1.49
N VAL A 5 6.88 4.69 -1.06
CA VAL A 5 6.51 4.95 0.34
C VAL A 5 5.68 3.80 0.85
N LEU A 6 6.15 3.11 1.88
CA LEU A 6 5.44 2.02 2.54
C LEU A 6 5.01 2.48 3.92
N THR A 7 3.72 2.38 4.23
CA THR A 7 3.15 2.80 5.50
C THR A 7 2.37 1.66 6.16
N SER A 8 2.30 1.68 7.48
CA SER A 8 1.44 0.76 8.21
C SER A 8 -0.04 1.12 8.07
N CYS A 9 -0.37 2.40 8.12
CA CYS A 9 -1.77 2.88 8.10
C CYS A 9 -1.90 4.31 7.57
N GLY A 10 -1.26 4.62 6.44
CA GLY A 10 -1.26 5.95 5.82
C GLY A 10 -0.38 6.96 6.57
N PHE A 11 -0.56 8.23 6.25
CA PHE A 11 0.26 9.33 6.79
C PHE A 11 -0.29 9.88 8.11
N ARG A 12 -0.29 9.08 9.16
CA ARG A 12 -0.75 9.51 10.50
C ARG A 12 0.33 10.18 11.35
N ASN A 13 1.60 10.06 10.94
CA ASN A 13 2.76 10.58 11.66
C ASN A 13 3.33 11.80 10.94
N GLU A 14 3.50 12.90 11.67
CA GLU A 14 4.08 14.14 11.12
C GLU A 14 5.53 13.97 10.67
N GLU A 15 6.31 13.10 11.32
CA GLU A 15 7.67 12.81 10.90
C GLU A 15 7.70 12.18 9.51
N LEU A 16 6.81 11.21 9.25
CA LEU A 16 6.67 10.57 7.94
C LEU A 16 6.24 11.58 6.87
N LYS A 17 5.26 12.45 7.17
CA LYS A 17 4.85 13.53 6.27
C LYS A 17 6.02 14.44 5.93
N ASN A 18 6.80 14.83 6.94
CA ASN A 18 7.96 15.70 6.75
C ASN A 18 9.07 15.01 5.92
N LYS A 19 9.27 13.70 6.05
CA LYS A 19 10.17 12.93 5.18
C LYS A 19 9.65 12.93 3.74
N PHE A 20 8.35 12.71 3.55
CA PHE A 20 7.72 12.72 2.24
C PHE A 20 7.80 14.09 1.54
N TYR A 21 7.63 15.20 2.28
CA TYR A 21 7.78 16.54 1.71
C TYR A 21 9.22 16.91 1.29
N LYS A 22 10.22 16.09 1.64
CA LYS A 22 11.59 16.24 1.09
C LYS A 22 11.71 15.63 -0.31
N ILE A 23 10.79 14.73 -0.68
CA ILE A 23 10.76 14.09 -2.01
C ILE A 23 9.94 14.96 -2.97
N ILE A 24 8.80 15.44 -2.49
CA ILE A 24 7.88 16.27 -3.27
C ILE A 24 7.32 17.37 -2.37
N SER A 25 7.44 18.62 -2.80
CA SER A 25 6.95 19.73 -2.01
C SER A 25 5.41 19.73 -1.90
N LYS A 26 4.89 20.29 -0.81
CA LYS A 26 3.44 20.40 -0.60
C LYS A 26 2.73 21.17 -1.74
N ASN A 27 3.40 22.18 -2.31
CA ASN A 27 2.85 22.95 -3.43
C ASN A 27 2.77 22.11 -4.73
N GLU A 28 3.73 21.22 -4.96
CA GLU A 28 3.70 20.31 -6.11
C GLU A 28 2.63 19.23 -5.95
N LEU A 29 2.43 18.74 -4.71
CA LEU A 29 1.42 17.72 -4.41
C LEU A 29 0.01 18.15 -4.76
N ASN A 30 -0.33 19.42 -4.55
CA ASN A 30 -1.66 19.96 -4.84
C ASN A 30 -2.11 19.74 -6.30
N ASN A 31 -1.16 19.67 -7.23
CA ASN A 31 -1.42 19.48 -8.65
C ASN A 31 -1.22 18.03 -9.14
N LYS A 32 -0.88 17.11 -8.24
CA LYS A 32 -0.61 15.71 -8.60
C LYS A 32 -1.90 14.92 -8.71
N LYS A 33 -2.04 14.17 -9.80
CA LYS A 33 -3.12 13.23 -9.99
C LYS A 33 -2.83 11.91 -9.27
N VAL A 34 -3.74 11.49 -8.41
CA VAL A 34 -3.62 10.28 -7.59
C VAL A 34 -4.62 9.23 -8.06
N LEU A 35 -4.11 8.05 -8.40
CA LEU A 35 -4.90 6.85 -8.55
C LEU A 35 -5.03 6.17 -7.19
N TYR A 36 -6.22 6.31 -6.58
CA TYR A 36 -6.53 5.77 -5.27
C TYR A 36 -7.15 4.38 -5.39
N ILE A 37 -6.34 3.35 -5.17
CA ILE A 37 -6.74 1.96 -5.41
C ILE A 37 -7.31 1.36 -4.12
N THR A 38 -8.61 1.10 -4.11
CA THR A 38 -9.38 0.60 -2.96
C THR A 38 -9.75 -0.88 -3.08
N THR A 39 -9.14 -1.61 -4.00
CA THR A 39 -9.47 -3.03 -4.29
C THR A 39 -9.40 -3.92 -3.05
N ALA A 40 -8.38 -3.76 -2.19
CA ALA A 40 -8.21 -4.56 -0.97
C ALA A 40 -9.40 -4.47 -0.01
N VAL A 41 -10.14 -3.34 -0.02
CA VAL A 41 -11.32 -3.10 0.84
C VAL A 41 -12.47 -4.05 0.52
N ASP A 42 -12.58 -4.49 -0.74
CA ASP A 42 -13.64 -5.41 -1.17
C ASP A 42 -13.46 -6.83 -0.61
N GLY A 43 -12.22 -7.17 -0.20
CA GLY A 43 -11.91 -8.41 0.48
C GLY A 43 -12.19 -8.42 1.98
N GLU A 44 -12.59 -7.29 2.57
CA GLU A 44 -12.90 -7.17 3.99
C GLU A 44 -14.33 -7.60 4.30
N LYS A 45 -14.47 -8.49 5.28
CA LYS A 45 -15.77 -8.98 5.76
C LYS A 45 -16.46 -8.02 6.72
N ASP A 46 -15.70 -7.15 7.39
CA ASP A 46 -16.26 -6.19 8.33
C ASP A 46 -17.00 -5.08 7.59
N ASP A 47 -18.28 -4.89 7.95
CA ASP A 47 -19.12 -3.81 7.40
C ASP A 47 -18.70 -2.43 7.93
N ASN A 48 -18.00 -2.37 9.07
CA ASN A 48 -17.48 -1.12 9.62
C ASN A 48 -16.21 -0.69 8.89
N LYS A 49 -16.38 0.19 7.92
CA LYS A 49 -15.29 0.75 7.10
C LYS A 49 -14.94 2.20 7.46
N ASP A 50 -15.18 2.64 8.68
CA ASP A 50 -14.81 3.99 9.16
C ASP A 50 -13.31 4.29 8.98
N TRP A 51 -12.48 3.25 9.01
CA TRP A 51 -11.04 3.37 8.80
C TRP A 51 -10.70 3.79 7.36
N VAL A 52 -11.52 3.43 6.36
CA VAL A 52 -11.35 3.86 4.95
C VAL A 52 -11.43 5.37 4.85
N VAL A 53 -12.47 5.96 5.48
CA VAL A 53 -12.65 7.43 5.50
C VAL A 53 -11.50 8.11 6.24
N LYS A 54 -11.04 7.52 7.34
CA LYS A 54 -9.90 8.06 8.12
C LYS A 54 -8.61 8.02 7.31
N GLU A 55 -8.38 6.95 6.55
CA GLU A 55 -7.20 6.84 5.71
C GLU A 55 -7.25 7.82 4.53
N PHE A 56 -8.39 7.95 3.87
CA PHE A 56 -8.57 8.95 2.82
C PHE A 56 -8.26 10.38 3.30
N LYS A 57 -8.68 10.72 4.52
CA LYS A 57 -8.33 12.01 5.12
C LYS A 57 -6.82 12.23 5.24
N THR A 58 -6.04 11.18 5.50
CA THR A 58 -4.56 11.33 5.60
C THR A 58 -3.94 11.76 4.28
N ILE A 59 -4.55 11.43 3.14
CA ILE A 59 -4.10 11.85 1.81
C ILE A 59 -4.43 13.32 1.58
N LEU A 60 -5.65 13.75 1.95
CA LEU A 60 -6.04 15.16 1.87
C LEU A 60 -5.16 16.05 2.76
N ASP A 61 -4.79 15.55 3.94
CA ASP A 61 -3.90 16.25 4.89
C ASP A 61 -2.47 16.43 4.33
N LEU A 62 -2.05 15.65 3.33
CA LEU A 62 -0.80 15.89 2.59
C LEU A 62 -0.88 17.14 1.71
N GLY A 63 -2.07 17.66 1.45
CA GLY A 63 -2.30 18.83 0.59
C GLY A 63 -2.60 18.47 -0.87
N ILE A 64 -2.98 17.22 -1.14
CA ILE A 64 -3.49 16.81 -2.45
C ILE A 64 -4.93 17.31 -2.58
N ASP A 65 -5.25 17.95 -3.71
CA ASP A 65 -6.62 18.38 -4.00
C ASP A 65 -7.51 17.16 -4.24
N GLU A 66 -8.68 17.10 -3.59
CA GLU A 66 -9.63 16.02 -3.72
C GLU A 66 -10.07 15.78 -5.17
N TYR A 67 -10.18 16.84 -5.98
CA TYR A 67 -10.52 16.75 -7.41
C TYR A 67 -9.46 16.04 -8.26
N ASN A 68 -8.23 15.90 -7.74
CA ASN A 68 -7.14 15.18 -8.37
C ASN A 68 -7.06 13.71 -7.95
N ILE A 69 -7.95 13.25 -7.08
CA ILE A 69 -7.97 11.85 -6.60
C ILE A 69 -9.05 11.08 -7.34
N VAL A 70 -8.66 10.02 -8.03
CA VAL A 70 -9.57 9.11 -8.73
C VAL A 70 -9.57 7.78 -8.03
N GLU A 71 -10.73 7.38 -7.48
CA GLU A 71 -10.90 6.04 -6.92
C GLU A 71 -10.91 5.00 -8.04
N TYR A 72 -10.19 3.89 -7.81
CA TYR A 72 -10.02 2.84 -8.80
C TYR A 72 -10.09 1.44 -8.18
N LYS A 73 -10.70 0.53 -8.92
CA LYS A 73 -10.68 -0.91 -8.64
C LYS A 73 -9.92 -1.62 -9.75
N ILE A 74 -8.96 -2.48 -9.38
CA ILE A 74 -8.18 -3.28 -10.33
C ILE A 74 -9.13 -4.12 -11.18
N GLY A 75 -8.97 -4.02 -12.49
CA GLY A 75 -9.81 -4.68 -13.49
C GLY A 75 -10.76 -3.74 -14.24
N ASN A 76 -10.90 -2.50 -13.81
CA ASN A 76 -11.61 -1.47 -14.58
C ASN A 76 -10.68 -0.83 -15.62
N ASP A 77 -11.26 -0.25 -16.67
CA ASP A 77 -10.50 0.47 -17.69
C ASP A 77 -10.06 1.84 -17.18
N ILE A 78 -8.77 2.11 -17.23
CA ILE A 78 -8.19 3.41 -16.91
C ILE A 78 -6.81 3.56 -17.59
N ASN A 79 -6.46 4.77 -17.98
CA ASN A 79 -5.11 5.06 -18.43
C ASN A 79 -4.21 5.43 -17.24
N ILE A 80 -3.41 4.48 -16.77
CA ILE A 80 -2.52 4.65 -15.60
C ILE A 80 -1.46 5.75 -15.85
N ASP A 81 -1.09 6.00 -17.10
CA ASP A 81 -0.07 7.00 -17.42
C ASP A 81 -0.53 8.45 -17.15
N ASP A 82 -1.83 8.68 -17.00
CA ASP A 82 -2.40 9.99 -16.66
C ASP A 82 -2.17 10.40 -15.19
N PHE A 83 -1.67 9.48 -14.35
CA PHE A 83 -1.48 9.69 -12.92
C PHE A 83 0.00 9.87 -12.57
N ASP A 84 0.25 10.65 -11.52
CA ASP A 84 1.57 10.91 -10.94
C ASP A 84 1.87 10.01 -9.74
N ILE A 85 0.81 9.61 -9.02
CA ILE A 85 0.89 8.85 -7.79
C ILE A 85 -0.09 7.68 -7.85
N ILE A 86 0.36 6.47 -7.51
CA ILE A 86 -0.49 5.36 -7.11
C ILE A 86 -0.54 5.35 -5.58
N TYR A 87 -1.73 5.45 -5.01
CA TYR A 87 -1.97 5.14 -3.60
C TYR A 87 -2.72 3.81 -3.50
N MET A 88 -2.02 2.77 -3.07
CA MET A 88 -2.57 1.43 -2.87
C MET A 88 -3.03 1.29 -1.42
N MET A 89 -4.33 1.22 -1.23
CA MET A 89 -4.96 1.19 0.08
C MET A 89 -4.80 -0.16 0.79
N GLY A 90 -4.99 -0.15 2.11
CA GLY A 90 -5.12 -1.34 2.95
C GLY A 90 -6.43 -2.10 2.74
N GLY A 91 -6.56 -3.22 3.44
CA GLY A 91 -7.64 -4.18 3.41
C GLY A 91 -7.10 -5.61 3.37
N ASN A 92 -7.83 -6.55 2.79
CA ASN A 92 -7.41 -7.93 2.66
C ASN A 92 -6.30 -8.07 1.62
N THR A 93 -5.09 -8.44 2.07
CA THR A 93 -3.91 -8.54 1.20
C THR A 93 -3.98 -9.73 0.27
N ILE A 94 -4.57 -10.84 0.72
CA ILE A 94 -4.72 -12.06 -0.08
C ILE A 94 -5.64 -11.76 -1.27
N TYR A 95 -6.76 -11.10 -1.03
CA TYR A 95 -7.67 -10.68 -2.10
C TYR A 95 -7.02 -9.68 -3.06
N LEU A 96 -6.29 -8.68 -2.51
CA LEU A 96 -5.56 -7.72 -3.33
C LEU A 96 -4.55 -8.41 -4.25
N LEU A 97 -3.77 -9.34 -3.72
CA LEU A 97 -2.77 -10.08 -4.48
C LEU A 97 -3.42 -10.96 -5.56
N ASP A 98 -4.57 -11.59 -5.27
CA ASP A 98 -5.35 -12.34 -6.25
C ASP A 98 -5.79 -11.45 -7.42
N MET A 99 -6.33 -10.27 -7.12
CA MET A 99 -6.76 -9.31 -8.14
C MET A 99 -5.60 -8.76 -8.96
N ILE A 100 -4.45 -8.50 -8.32
CA ILE A 100 -3.23 -8.08 -9.01
C ILE A 100 -2.76 -9.15 -10.00
N ARG A 101 -2.76 -10.43 -9.61
CA ARG A 101 -2.38 -11.55 -10.48
C ARG A 101 -3.37 -11.73 -11.62
N LYS A 102 -4.67 -11.75 -11.31
CA LYS A 102 -5.76 -11.94 -12.27
C LYS A 102 -5.72 -10.93 -13.43
N TYR A 103 -5.37 -9.68 -13.13
CA TYR A 103 -5.33 -8.60 -14.12
C TYR A 103 -3.91 -8.20 -14.55
N ASN A 104 -2.89 -8.99 -14.16
CA ASN A 104 -1.48 -8.69 -14.43
C ASN A 104 -1.05 -7.28 -13.97
N PHE A 105 -1.70 -6.76 -12.94
CA PHE A 105 -1.49 -5.39 -12.48
C PHE A 105 -0.12 -5.18 -11.79
N GLY A 106 0.55 -6.27 -11.40
CA GLY A 106 1.90 -6.24 -10.86
C GLY A 106 2.92 -5.62 -11.82
N GLU A 107 2.83 -5.95 -13.11
CA GLU A 107 3.71 -5.34 -14.14
C GLU A 107 3.40 -3.85 -14.31
N VAL A 108 2.12 -3.45 -14.21
CA VAL A 108 1.72 -2.04 -14.24
C VAL A 108 2.34 -1.26 -13.08
N ILE A 109 2.33 -1.82 -11.86
CA ILE A 109 2.97 -1.20 -10.69
C ILE A 109 4.48 -1.06 -10.90
N LYS A 110 5.16 -2.11 -11.39
CA LYS A 110 6.60 -2.09 -11.67
C LYS A 110 6.96 -1.01 -12.70
N ASP A 111 6.22 -0.96 -13.80
CA ASP A 111 6.43 0.04 -14.85
C ASP A 111 6.22 1.47 -14.34
N PHE A 112 5.17 1.67 -13.52
CA PHE A 112 4.86 2.96 -12.91
C PHE A 112 6.01 3.47 -12.03
N ILE A 113 6.53 2.59 -11.17
CA ILE A 113 7.66 2.89 -10.29
C ILE A 113 8.94 3.15 -11.13
N ASN A 114 9.19 2.33 -12.15
CA ASN A 114 10.37 2.47 -13.03
C ASN A 114 10.35 3.77 -13.85
N LYS A 115 9.17 4.31 -14.16
CA LYS A 115 9.01 5.63 -14.76
C LYS A 115 9.32 6.79 -13.79
N GLY A 116 9.70 6.48 -12.55
CA GLY A 116 10.01 7.47 -11.51
C GLY A 116 8.77 8.10 -10.87
N LYS A 117 7.57 7.56 -11.12
CA LYS A 117 6.33 7.99 -10.50
C LYS A 117 6.23 7.44 -9.07
N ILE A 118 5.43 8.08 -8.22
CA ILE A 118 5.38 7.77 -6.79
C ILE A 118 4.39 6.66 -6.52
N TYR A 119 4.85 5.61 -5.83
CA TYR A 119 3.99 4.59 -5.25
C TYR A 119 3.89 4.79 -3.73
N ILE A 120 2.67 4.81 -3.23
CA ILE A 120 2.38 4.86 -1.79
C ILE A 120 1.55 3.62 -1.45
N GLY A 121 2.09 2.75 -0.61
CA GLY A 121 1.37 1.60 -0.06
C GLY A 121 0.92 1.87 1.38
N SER A 122 -0.28 1.43 1.70
CA SER A 122 -0.79 1.40 3.07
C SER A 122 -1.21 -0.02 3.44
N SER A 123 -0.72 -0.54 4.57
CA SER A 123 -1.03 -1.89 5.05
C SER A 123 -0.90 -2.94 3.93
N ALA A 124 -2.00 -3.52 3.43
CA ALA A 124 -1.99 -4.46 2.30
C ALA A 124 -1.24 -3.93 1.08
N GLY A 125 -1.42 -2.64 0.76
CA GLY A 125 -0.69 -1.99 -0.33
C GLY A 125 0.82 -1.91 -0.12
N SER A 126 1.29 -1.92 1.14
CA SER A 126 2.73 -2.04 1.46
C SER A 126 3.20 -3.48 1.33
N GLN A 127 2.41 -4.43 1.83
CA GLN A 127 2.77 -5.86 1.87
C GLN A 127 3.03 -6.44 0.49
N ILE A 128 2.21 -6.09 -0.49
CA ILE A 128 2.32 -6.65 -1.85
C ILE A 128 3.60 -6.29 -2.58
N LEU A 129 4.36 -5.26 -2.13
CA LEU A 129 5.64 -4.93 -2.72
C LEU A 129 6.79 -5.81 -2.23
N GLY A 130 6.63 -6.51 -1.11
CA GLY A 130 7.61 -7.44 -0.57
C GLY A 130 7.81 -8.69 -1.43
N THR A 131 8.64 -9.62 -0.94
CA THR A 131 8.88 -10.91 -1.59
C THR A 131 7.75 -11.89 -1.37
N THR A 132 7.08 -11.82 -0.22
CA THR A 132 5.97 -12.70 0.18
C THR A 132 5.03 -11.99 1.15
N ILE A 133 3.86 -12.55 1.38
CA ILE A 133 2.88 -12.13 2.40
C ILE A 133 2.59 -13.25 3.41
N GLU A 134 3.42 -14.29 3.49
CA GLU A 134 3.15 -15.52 4.27
C GLU A 134 2.85 -15.24 5.75
N LEU A 135 3.67 -14.40 6.40
CA LEU A 135 3.50 -14.08 7.80
C LEU A 135 2.20 -13.33 8.07
N ASN A 136 1.85 -12.42 7.17
CA ASN A 136 0.66 -11.59 7.29
C ASN A 136 -0.62 -12.38 6.96
N ALA A 137 -0.54 -13.29 6.01
CA ALA A 137 -1.66 -14.14 5.55
C ALA A 137 -2.30 -14.96 6.69
N ILE A 138 -1.56 -15.23 7.78
CA ILE A 138 -2.06 -15.94 8.96
C ILE A 138 -3.23 -15.20 9.62
N TYR A 139 -3.26 -13.87 9.53
CA TYR A 139 -4.29 -13.04 10.15
C TYR A 139 -5.43 -12.65 9.20
N GLU A 140 -5.35 -13.09 7.94
CA GLU A 140 -6.29 -12.68 6.90
C GLU A 140 -7.23 -13.82 6.47
N ASP A 141 -8.40 -13.43 6.04
CA ASP A 141 -9.35 -14.39 5.48
C ASP A 141 -8.97 -14.77 4.04
N ASN A 142 -8.65 -16.03 3.86
CA ASN A 142 -8.27 -16.59 2.57
C ASN A 142 -9.47 -17.23 1.85
N PHE A 143 -10.49 -16.45 1.55
CA PHE A 143 -11.69 -16.95 0.87
C PHE A 143 -11.48 -17.24 -0.64
N VAL A 144 -10.38 -16.77 -1.22
CA VAL A 144 -9.97 -17.08 -2.60
C VAL A 144 -9.16 -18.40 -2.69
N ASN A 145 -8.91 -19.06 -1.55
CA ASN A 145 -8.13 -20.31 -1.45
C ASN A 145 -6.71 -20.19 -2.05
N MET A 146 -6.06 -19.05 -1.85
CA MET A 146 -4.68 -18.82 -2.27
C MET A 146 -3.73 -19.77 -1.53
N THR A 147 -2.80 -20.39 -2.25
CA THR A 147 -1.77 -21.28 -1.69
C THR A 147 -0.34 -20.79 -1.96
N ASP A 148 -0.18 -19.90 -2.92
CA ASP A 148 1.10 -19.26 -3.23
C ASP A 148 1.05 -17.80 -2.77
N PHE A 149 1.79 -17.48 -1.71
CA PHE A 149 1.84 -16.16 -1.09
C PHE A 149 3.01 -15.30 -1.60
N THR A 150 3.68 -15.68 -2.70
CA THR A 150 4.71 -14.87 -3.35
C THR A 150 4.11 -13.52 -3.74
N ALA A 151 4.76 -12.43 -3.36
CA ALA A 151 4.32 -11.07 -3.69
C ALA A 151 5.09 -10.51 -4.90
N LEU A 152 5.17 -9.19 -5.08
CA LEU A 152 5.75 -8.61 -6.29
C LEU A 152 7.29 -8.59 -6.31
N GLY A 153 7.95 -8.75 -5.15
CA GLY A 153 9.40 -8.76 -5.04
C GLY A 153 10.06 -7.46 -5.50
N ILE A 154 9.40 -6.32 -5.31
CA ILE A 154 9.94 -4.99 -5.62
C ILE A 154 10.84 -4.52 -4.49
N VAL A 155 10.51 -4.92 -3.27
CA VAL A 155 11.26 -4.67 -2.05
C VAL A 155 11.77 -6.00 -1.52
N ASP A 156 13.04 -6.05 -1.11
CA ASP A 156 13.66 -7.25 -0.60
C ASP A 156 13.24 -7.50 0.86
N GLY A 157 12.52 -8.57 1.10
CA GLY A 157 11.94 -8.96 2.38
C GLY A 157 10.41 -8.93 2.42
N GLU A 158 9.84 -9.40 3.53
CA GLU A 158 8.39 -9.32 3.78
C GLU A 158 8.05 -8.06 4.57
N VAL A 159 7.15 -7.24 4.04
CA VAL A 159 6.67 -6.04 4.73
C VAL A 159 5.58 -6.42 5.73
N VAL A 160 5.79 -6.10 7.00
CA VAL A 160 4.89 -6.43 8.11
C VAL A 160 4.32 -5.15 8.72
N PRO A 161 3.17 -4.66 8.22
CA PRO A 161 2.47 -3.55 8.84
C PRO A 161 1.82 -4.00 10.16
N HIS A 162 1.48 -3.02 11.02
CA HIS A 162 0.92 -3.27 12.35
C HIS A 162 1.80 -4.17 13.21
N ALA A 163 3.12 -4.03 13.11
CA ALA A 163 4.09 -4.88 13.79
C ALA A 163 3.90 -4.90 15.32
N ASN A 164 3.42 -3.79 15.91
CA ASN A 164 3.05 -3.70 17.33
C ASN A 164 1.90 -4.65 17.75
N LYS A 165 1.14 -5.18 16.80
CA LYS A 165 0.07 -6.15 17.07
C LYS A 165 0.48 -7.60 16.74
N LYS A 166 1.69 -7.80 16.22
CA LYS A 166 2.18 -9.08 15.69
C LYS A 166 3.49 -9.54 16.34
N GLU A 167 3.88 -8.95 17.47
CA GLU A 167 5.19 -9.19 18.11
C GLU A 167 5.46 -10.67 18.38
N GLU A 168 4.47 -11.42 18.89
CA GLU A 168 4.62 -12.85 19.15
C GLU A 168 4.89 -13.64 17.87
N LEU A 169 4.15 -13.36 16.80
CA LEU A 169 4.33 -14.01 15.50
C LEU A 169 5.69 -13.69 14.88
N ILE A 170 6.09 -12.41 14.94
CA ILE A 170 7.38 -11.93 14.45
C ILE A 170 8.51 -12.66 15.16
N ASN A 171 8.47 -12.71 16.50
CA ASN A 171 9.50 -13.35 17.33
C ASN A 171 9.57 -14.87 17.07
N ASN A 172 8.43 -15.53 16.85
CA ASN A 172 8.39 -16.97 16.61
C ASN A 172 8.77 -17.36 15.17
N SER A 173 8.76 -16.42 14.24
CA SER A 173 9.10 -16.68 12.84
C SER A 173 10.57 -17.01 12.61
N ASN A 174 11.47 -16.54 13.49
CA ASN A 174 12.92 -16.60 13.33
C ASN A 174 13.43 -16.05 11.98
N ARG A 175 12.70 -15.11 11.37
CA ARG A 175 13.03 -14.50 10.08
C ARG A 175 13.76 -13.18 10.29
N GLU A 176 14.81 -12.97 9.47
CA GLU A 176 15.63 -11.75 9.49
C GLU A 176 15.26 -10.79 8.33
N ASP A 177 14.48 -11.27 7.37
CA ASP A 177 14.08 -10.54 6.16
C ASP A 177 12.75 -9.75 6.32
N LEU A 178 12.38 -9.41 7.55
CA LEU A 178 11.15 -8.69 7.83
C LEU A 178 11.38 -7.18 7.86
N ILE A 179 10.53 -6.44 7.14
CA ILE A 179 10.45 -4.98 7.19
C ILE A 179 9.28 -4.60 8.09
N LEU A 180 9.58 -4.26 9.34
CA LEU A 180 8.58 -3.98 10.35
C LEU A 180 8.09 -2.54 10.27
N LEU A 181 6.78 -2.33 10.12
CA LEU A 181 6.14 -1.04 10.16
C LEU A 181 5.15 -1.01 11.34
N TYR A 182 5.46 -0.20 12.34
CA TYR A 182 4.57 0.02 13.49
C TYR A 182 3.43 0.98 13.12
N ASP A 183 2.34 0.97 13.90
CA ASP A 183 1.20 1.84 13.62
C ASP A 183 1.63 3.33 13.62
N GLY A 184 1.37 4.01 12.51
CA GLY A 184 1.80 5.37 12.25
C GLY A 184 3.15 5.50 11.55
N ASP A 185 3.95 4.43 11.46
CA ASP A 185 5.25 4.46 10.80
C ASP A 185 5.17 4.20 9.30
N GLY A 186 6.25 4.54 8.64
CA GLY A 186 6.51 4.26 7.25
C GLY A 186 7.96 4.45 6.88
N ILE A 187 8.33 3.85 5.75
CA ILE A 187 9.66 3.98 5.15
C ILE A 187 9.54 4.53 3.74
N ILE A 188 10.60 5.16 3.29
CA ILE A 188 10.73 5.71 1.95
C ILE A 188 11.99 5.09 1.31
N ILE A 189 11.81 4.51 0.15
CA ILE A 189 12.83 3.74 -0.59
C ILE A 189 12.99 4.32 -2.00
#